data_7b21390621dbce812187f314eab1d200
#
_entry.id   7b21390621dbce812187f314eab1d200
#
_cell.length_a   1.000
_cell.length_b   1.000
_cell.length_c   1.000
_cell.angle_alpha   90.00
_cell.angle_beta   90.00
_cell.angle_gamma   90.00
#
_symmetry.space_group_name_H-M   'P 1'
#
loop_
_entity.id
_entity.type
_entity.pdbx_description
1 polymer ?
#
loop_
_entity_poly.entity_id
_entity_poly.type
_entity_poly.pdbx_seq_one_letter_code
_entity_poly.pdbx_strand_id
1 'polypeptide(L)'
;MLTMGIEGTAHTLGVGIVDQDCNVFSNELDMFRPPQGGLHPREAANHHAEVAADIMTRAMDKAGVGPKDIDLISFSMGPGLGPCLRVAATAARAFACTRNIPIIGVNHCIAHIEIGRALTGCRDPALLYASGGNTQVIAFAEGRYRIFGETQDIGIGNMLDKLGRDLGMGFYAGPVFEKLAKEGSKYYELPYSVKGMDVAFSGMITAAVALHKKGVPLEDIALSVQETAFAMLTEVTERAMAHIGKKEVLLGGGVAQNGRLRDMVEDMAHARGAEMFVPDRQYCRDNGAMIAWLGAEMYNSGVRMDISDTVVRQRFRTDEVEVGWRRSRSYLPSASCLPRISSRFSRNLSTMSEGTDPPAAILWPPPAPPTDAHASRIATARSMPLSS
;
A
#
# COMPACT_ATOMS: atom_id res chain seq x y z
N MET A 1 -12.83 24.29 6.62
CA MET A 1 -13.27 23.62 5.37
C MET A 1 -13.39 22.14 5.66
N LEU A 2 -14.60 21.59 5.48
CA LEU A 2 -14.84 20.16 5.58
C LEU A 2 -14.86 19.53 4.19
N THR A 3 -14.08 18.47 4.00
CA THR A 3 -13.96 17.76 2.73
C THR A 3 -14.48 16.34 2.88
N MET A 4 -15.41 15.96 2.01
CA MET A 4 -15.85 14.57 1.86
C MET A 4 -15.07 13.90 0.75
N GLY A 5 -14.50 12.73 1.00
CA GLY A 5 -13.80 11.92 -0.01
C GLY A 5 -14.51 10.61 -0.29
N ILE A 6 -14.60 10.26 -1.57
CA ILE A 6 -15.21 8.99 -2.03
C ILE A 6 -14.12 8.14 -2.69
N GLU A 7 -13.78 7.04 -2.05
CA GLU A 7 -12.92 5.98 -2.60
C GLU A 7 -13.76 4.91 -3.28
N GLY A 8 -13.36 4.49 -4.47
CA GLY A 8 -14.03 3.41 -5.19
C GLY A 8 -13.18 2.88 -6.36
N THR A 9 -11.92 2.51 -6.07
CA THR A 9 -10.99 2.04 -7.11
C THR A 9 -11.12 0.54 -7.41
N ALA A 10 -11.53 -0.26 -6.42
CA ALA A 10 -11.56 -1.73 -6.56
C ALA A 10 -12.77 -2.35 -5.85
N HIS A 11 -12.55 -3.19 -4.85
CA HIS A 11 -13.62 -3.93 -4.14
C HIS A 11 -14.20 -3.19 -2.94
N THR A 12 -13.59 -2.09 -2.54
CA THR A 12 -14.04 -1.26 -1.42
C THR A 12 -14.66 0.02 -1.93
N LEU A 13 -15.85 0.36 -1.44
CA LEU A 13 -16.38 1.72 -1.49
C LEU A 13 -16.18 2.34 -0.12
N GLY A 14 -15.53 3.49 -0.05
CA GLY A 14 -15.25 4.20 1.18
C GLY A 14 -15.65 5.66 1.10
N VAL A 15 -16.18 6.21 2.20
CA VAL A 15 -16.48 7.63 2.34
C VAL A 15 -15.88 8.14 3.64
N GLY A 16 -15.08 9.20 3.56
CA GLY A 16 -14.47 9.83 4.71
C GLY A 16 -14.67 11.33 4.72
N ILE A 17 -14.68 11.93 5.90
CA ILE A 17 -14.81 13.38 6.09
C ILE A 17 -13.64 13.85 6.95
N VAL A 18 -12.91 14.83 6.42
CA VAL A 18 -11.76 15.44 7.10
C VAL A 18 -11.85 16.96 7.05
N ASP A 19 -11.15 17.61 7.97
CA ASP A 19 -10.95 19.07 7.91
C ASP A 19 -9.62 19.47 7.26
N GLN A 20 -9.32 20.74 7.27
CA GLN A 20 -8.08 21.32 6.71
C GLN A 20 -6.80 20.95 7.49
N ASP A 21 -6.92 20.39 8.68
CA ASP A 21 -5.81 20.00 9.56
C ASP A 21 -5.66 18.46 9.63
N CYS A 22 -6.36 17.73 8.73
CA CYS A 22 -6.41 16.27 8.68
C CYS A 22 -7.03 15.61 9.92
N ASN A 23 -7.92 16.33 10.63
CA ASN A 23 -8.73 15.66 11.63
C ASN A 23 -9.79 14.81 10.91
N VAL A 24 -9.78 13.50 11.15
CA VAL A 24 -10.69 12.55 10.52
C VAL A 24 -11.95 12.43 11.38
N PHE A 25 -13.07 12.99 10.92
CA PHE A 25 -14.36 12.93 11.61
C PHE A 25 -15.11 11.62 11.34
N SER A 26 -14.97 11.10 10.13
CA SER A 26 -15.52 9.79 9.77
C SER A 26 -14.70 9.11 8.69
N ASN A 27 -14.73 7.78 8.68
CA ASN A 27 -14.10 6.95 7.66
C ASN A 27 -14.89 5.65 7.57
N GLU A 28 -15.98 5.67 6.81
CA GLU A 28 -16.89 4.55 6.61
C GLU A 28 -16.56 3.82 5.32
N LEU A 29 -16.75 2.52 5.31
CA LEU A 29 -16.49 1.70 4.13
C LEU A 29 -17.44 0.51 4.06
N ASP A 30 -17.63 0.03 2.85
CA ASP A 30 -18.27 -1.25 2.55
C ASP A 30 -17.43 -2.01 1.52
N MET A 31 -17.28 -3.30 1.73
CA MET A 31 -16.39 -4.13 0.93
C MET A 31 -17.18 -5.22 0.22
N PHE A 32 -17.17 -5.19 -1.10
CA PHE A 32 -17.68 -6.29 -1.91
C PHE A 32 -16.83 -7.54 -1.71
N ARG A 33 -17.46 -8.63 -1.33
CA ARG A 33 -16.84 -9.95 -1.21
C ARG A 33 -17.50 -10.90 -2.18
N PRO A 34 -16.82 -11.35 -3.24
CA PRO A 34 -17.42 -12.29 -4.18
C PRO A 34 -17.75 -13.60 -3.45
N PRO A 35 -18.94 -14.17 -3.63
CA PRO A 35 -19.34 -15.42 -3.00
C PRO A 35 -18.50 -16.62 -3.48
N GLN A 36 -18.03 -16.55 -4.72
CA GLN A 36 -17.13 -17.55 -5.34
C GLN A 36 -16.20 -16.88 -6.34
N GLY A 37 -15.06 -17.49 -6.61
CA GLY A 37 -14.09 -17.04 -7.61
C GLY A 37 -13.30 -15.79 -7.23
N GLY A 38 -12.96 -14.99 -8.22
CA GLY A 38 -12.20 -13.74 -8.09
C GLY A 38 -13.10 -12.51 -8.21
N LEU A 39 -12.52 -11.34 -7.98
CA LEU A 39 -13.21 -10.06 -8.10
C LEU A 39 -13.67 -9.79 -9.54
N HIS A 40 -14.98 -9.70 -9.77
CA HIS A 40 -15.55 -9.29 -11.05
C HIS A 40 -15.87 -7.79 -11.03
N PRO A 41 -15.27 -6.96 -11.93
CA PRO A 41 -15.39 -5.51 -11.86
C PRO A 41 -16.81 -4.96 -11.93
N ARG A 42 -17.72 -5.63 -12.70
CA ARG A 42 -19.13 -5.21 -12.82
C ARG A 42 -19.90 -5.48 -11.53
N GLU A 43 -19.68 -6.63 -10.90
CA GLU A 43 -20.34 -6.98 -9.64
C GLU A 43 -19.92 -6.05 -8.50
N ALA A 44 -18.62 -5.74 -8.42
CA ALA A 44 -18.13 -4.75 -7.46
C ALA A 44 -18.76 -3.37 -7.70
N ALA A 45 -18.90 -2.94 -8.96
CA ALA A 45 -19.53 -1.67 -9.29
C ALA A 45 -21.03 -1.65 -8.98
N ASN A 46 -21.75 -2.76 -9.20
CA ASN A 46 -23.16 -2.88 -8.81
C ASN A 46 -23.32 -2.74 -7.31
N HIS A 47 -22.53 -3.48 -6.53
CA HIS A 47 -22.48 -3.33 -5.08
C HIS A 47 -22.20 -1.87 -4.66
N HIS A 48 -21.21 -1.22 -5.26
CA HIS A 48 -20.91 0.18 -4.96
C HIS A 48 -22.10 1.10 -5.24
N ALA A 49 -22.81 0.88 -6.34
CA ALA A 49 -24.00 1.67 -6.68
C ALA A 49 -25.14 1.48 -5.68
N GLU A 50 -25.31 0.25 -5.18
CA GLU A 50 -26.35 -0.08 -4.18
C GLU A 50 -26.07 0.58 -2.82
N VAL A 51 -24.79 0.62 -2.38
CA VAL A 51 -24.45 1.08 -1.02
C VAL A 51 -23.99 2.54 -0.95
N ALA A 52 -23.77 3.21 -2.09
CA ALA A 52 -23.15 4.54 -2.12
C ALA A 52 -23.90 5.58 -1.29
N ALA A 53 -25.22 5.67 -1.42
CA ALA A 53 -26.03 6.64 -0.68
C ALA A 53 -26.02 6.36 0.82
N ASP A 54 -26.10 5.09 1.21
CA ASP A 54 -26.06 4.67 2.62
C ASP A 54 -24.72 5.00 3.27
N ILE A 55 -23.60 4.67 2.62
CA ILE A 55 -22.26 4.97 3.16
C ILE A 55 -22.04 6.47 3.30
N MET A 56 -22.48 7.28 2.33
CA MET A 56 -22.38 8.74 2.41
C MET A 56 -23.19 9.27 3.60
N THR A 57 -24.39 8.75 3.81
CA THR A 57 -25.25 9.14 4.96
C THR A 57 -24.57 8.73 6.27
N ARG A 58 -24.12 7.49 6.42
CA ARG A 58 -23.43 7.03 7.62
C ARG A 58 -22.18 7.85 7.92
N ALA A 59 -21.41 8.23 6.89
CA ALA A 59 -20.22 9.05 7.08
C ALA A 59 -20.58 10.44 7.62
N MET A 60 -21.64 11.07 7.13
CA MET A 60 -22.12 12.36 7.64
C MET A 60 -22.69 12.24 9.04
N ASP A 61 -23.51 11.24 9.32
CA ASP A 61 -24.08 10.99 10.65
C ASP A 61 -22.98 10.79 11.70
N LYS A 62 -21.96 9.97 11.37
CA LYS A 62 -20.82 9.71 12.26
C LYS A 62 -19.97 10.95 12.51
N ALA A 63 -19.84 11.81 11.51
CA ALA A 63 -19.15 13.09 11.63
C ALA A 63 -19.99 14.15 12.34
N GLY A 64 -21.28 13.92 12.56
CA GLY A 64 -22.21 14.90 13.15
C GLY A 64 -22.48 16.09 12.24
N VAL A 65 -22.43 15.92 10.92
CA VAL A 65 -22.59 16.99 9.93
C VAL A 65 -23.67 16.65 8.92
N GLY A 66 -24.29 17.68 8.35
CA GLY A 66 -25.25 17.53 7.26
C GLY A 66 -24.64 17.82 5.90
N PRO A 67 -25.38 17.55 4.80
CA PRO A 67 -24.90 17.87 3.46
C PRO A 67 -24.49 19.33 3.26
N LYS A 68 -25.07 20.25 4.05
CA LYS A 68 -24.80 21.71 3.97
C LYS A 68 -23.46 22.11 4.55
N ASP A 69 -22.89 21.27 5.38
CA ASP A 69 -21.63 21.56 6.09
C ASP A 69 -20.40 21.12 5.29
N ILE A 70 -20.61 20.38 4.18
CA ILE A 70 -19.53 19.94 3.30
C ILE A 70 -19.20 21.06 2.30
N ASP A 71 -17.94 21.50 2.32
CA ASP A 71 -17.43 22.58 1.50
C ASP A 71 -16.76 22.10 0.20
N LEU A 72 -16.22 20.89 0.18
CA LEU A 72 -15.48 20.29 -0.92
C LEU A 72 -15.81 18.80 -1.00
N ILE A 73 -15.97 18.29 -2.22
CA ILE A 73 -16.00 16.85 -2.45
C ILE A 73 -14.80 16.41 -3.29
N SER A 74 -14.20 15.29 -2.94
CA SER A 74 -13.16 14.65 -3.72
C SER A 74 -13.48 13.19 -3.97
N PHE A 75 -12.89 12.63 -5.03
CA PHE A 75 -13.12 11.22 -5.39
C PHE A 75 -11.86 10.62 -6.00
N SER A 76 -11.71 9.30 -5.89
CA SER A 76 -10.66 8.56 -6.55
C SER A 76 -10.89 8.58 -8.07
N MET A 77 -10.09 9.38 -8.80
CA MET A 77 -10.16 9.48 -10.25
C MET A 77 -9.44 8.31 -10.94
N GLY A 78 -8.53 7.65 -10.24
CA GLY A 78 -7.72 6.50 -10.67
C GLY A 78 -6.37 6.44 -9.95
N PRO A 79 -5.56 5.38 -10.21
CA PRO A 79 -5.88 4.22 -11.04
C PRO A 79 -6.89 3.28 -10.36
N GLY A 80 -7.53 2.40 -11.18
CA GLY A 80 -8.49 1.43 -10.62
C GLY A 80 -9.39 0.79 -11.67
N LEU A 81 -10.34 -0.03 -11.20
CA LEU A 81 -11.32 -0.70 -12.04
C LEU A 81 -12.34 0.33 -12.59
N GLY A 82 -12.39 0.48 -13.91
CA GLY A 82 -13.20 1.51 -14.56
C GLY A 82 -14.67 1.52 -14.16
N PRO A 83 -15.38 0.38 -14.04
CA PRO A 83 -16.74 0.37 -13.53
C PRO A 83 -16.88 0.96 -12.12
N CYS A 84 -16.01 0.57 -11.18
CA CYS A 84 -16.02 1.05 -9.80
C CYS A 84 -15.71 2.55 -9.72
N LEU A 85 -14.65 3.00 -10.43
CA LEU A 85 -14.29 4.41 -10.52
C LEU A 85 -15.45 5.28 -11.01
N ARG A 86 -16.22 4.79 -12.00
CA ARG A 86 -17.37 5.53 -12.52
C ARG A 86 -18.48 5.71 -11.48
N VAL A 87 -18.72 4.72 -10.62
CA VAL A 87 -19.70 4.87 -9.53
C VAL A 87 -19.28 5.94 -8.56
N ALA A 88 -18.03 5.89 -8.06
CA ALA A 88 -17.49 6.92 -7.15
C ALA A 88 -17.54 8.33 -7.77
N ALA A 89 -17.11 8.47 -9.03
CA ALA A 89 -17.18 9.73 -9.75
C ALA A 89 -18.61 10.24 -9.95
N THR A 90 -19.58 9.36 -10.21
CA THR A 90 -20.98 9.74 -10.38
C THR A 90 -21.57 10.21 -9.07
N ALA A 91 -21.32 9.52 -7.96
CA ALA A 91 -21.77 9.93 -6.63
C ALA A 91 -21.17 11.31 -6.25
N ALA A 92 -19.88 11.50 -6.48
CA ALA A 92 -19.22 12.78 -6.22
C ALA A 92 -19.79 13.93 -7.06
N ARG A 93 -19.99 13.72 -8.35
CA ARG A 93 -20.59 14.72 -9.26
C ARG A 93 -22.02 15.07 -8.85
N ALA A 94 -22.84 14.06 -8.55
CA ALA A 94 -24.23 14.28 -8.12
C ALA A 94 -24.27 15.15 -6.86
N PHE A 95 -23.42 14.87 -5.89
CA PHE A 95 -23.30 15.65 -4.66
C PHE A 95 -22.79 17.08 -4.94
N ALA A 96 -21.71 17.22 -5.71
CA ALA A 96 -21.15 18.52 -6.08
C ALA A 96 -22.17 19.42 -6.78
N CYS A 97 -22.87 18.89 -7.81
CA CYS A 97 -23.88 19.63 -8.56
C CYS A 97 -25.09 20.02 -7.68
N THR A 98 -25.59 19.09 -6.84
CA THR A 98 -26.74 19.37 -5.96
C THR A 98 -26.43 20.42 -4.93
N ARG A 99 -25.19 20.42 -4.42
CA ARG A 99 -24.75 21.36 -3.38
C ARG A 99 -24.10 22.63 -3.93
N ASN A 100 -23.78 22.66 -5.23
CA ASN A 100 -23.04 23.72 -5.88
C ASN A 100 -21.67 23.99 -5.18
N ILE A 101 -20.93 22.94 -4.89
CA ILE A 101 -19.62 22.97 -4.25
C ILE A 101 -18.53 22.46 -5.20
N PRO A 102 -17.25 22.84 -4.99
CA PRO A 102 -16.14 22.36 -5.80
C PRO A 102 -15.94 20.85 -5.69
N ILE A 103 -15.36 20.28 -6.76
CA ILE A 103 -15.02 18.86 -6.86
C ILE A 103 -13.56 18.69 -7.28
N ILE A 104 -12.85 17.73 -6.67
CA ILE A 104 -11.48 17.39 -7.02
C ILE A 104 -11.34 15.87 -7.24
N GLY A 105 -10.84 15.49 -8.42
CA GLY A 105 -10.43 14.12 -8.70
C GLY A 105 -8.98 13.87 -8.30
N VAL A 106 -8.71 12.85 -7.50
CA VAL A 106 -7.38 12.59 -6.94
C VAL A 106 -6.78 11.26 -7.43
N ASN A 107 -5.46 11.18 -7.40
CA ASN A 107 -4.74 9.92 -7.63
C ASN A 107 -4.72 9.09 -6.36
N HIS A 108 -5.26 7.89 -6.44
CA HIS A 108 -5.40 6.95 -5.33
C HIS A 108 -4.07 6.58 -4.66
N CYS A 109 -3.02 6.32 -5.45
CA CYS A 109 -1.72 5.94 -4.89
C CYS A 109 -1.06 7.10 -4.13
N ILE A 110 -1.22 8.32 -4.63
CA ILE A 110 -0.74 9.53 -3.94
C ILE A 110 -1.53 9.77 -2.66
N ALA A 111 -2.84 9.48 -2.66
CA ALA A 111 -3.66 9.63 -1.47
C ALA A 111 -3.15 8.78 -0.29
N HIS A 112 -2.69 7.55 -0.55
CA HIS A 112 -2.03 6.72 0.48
C HIS A 112 -0.78 7.35 1.06
N ILE A 113 0.04 8.01 0.23
CA ILE A 113 1.24 8.70 0.72
C ILE A 113 0.85 9.88 1.58
N GLU A 114 -0.05 10.72 1.11
CA GLU A 114 -0.36 11.99 1.79
C GLU A 114 -1.11 11.76 3.10
N ILE A 115 -2.03 10.80 3.18
CA ILE A 115 -2.67 10.45 4.45
C ILE A 115 -1.67 9.83 5.43
N GLY A 116 -0.77 8.98 4.93
CA GLY A 116 0.31 8.41 5.74
C GLY A 116 1.21 9.49 6.30
N ARG A 117 1.63 10.46 5.48
CA ARG A 117 2.45 11.60 5.92
C ARG A 117 1.74 12.44 6.99
N ALA A 118 0.46 12.75 6.77
CA ALA A 118 -0.31 13.56 7.69
C ALA A 118 -0.49 12.89 9.07
N LEU A 119 -0.76 11.58 9.08
CA LEU A 119 -1.10 10.87 10.33
C LEU A 119 0.11 10.34 11.09
N THR A 120 1.24 10.10 10.42
CA THR A 120 2.46 9.57 11.07
C THR A 120 3.53 10.63 11.32
N GLY A 121 3.43 11.77 10.65
CA GLY A 121 4.42 12.85 10.75
C GLY A 121 5.66 12.63 9.89
N CYS A 122 5.75 11.56 9.08
CA CYS A 122 6.85 11.39 8.14
C CYS A 122 6.85 12.52 7.10
N ARG A 123 8.02 12.99 6.71
CA ARG A 123 8.17 14.20 5.88
C ARG A 123 8.37 13.89 4.42
N ASP A 124 9.30 12.97 4.13
CA ASP A 124 9.73 12.68 2.76
C ASP A 124 10.04 11.19 2.55
N PRO A 125 9.04 10.30 2.76
CA PRO A 125 9.24 8.87 2.71
C PRO A 125 9.33 8.31 1.30
N ALA A 126 9.97 7.15 1.18
CA ALA A 126 9.66 6.18 0.16
C ALA A 126 8.45 5.35 0.63
N LEU A 127 7.37 5.32 -0.14
CA LEU A 127 6.22 4.46 0.16
C LEU A 127 6.44 3.07 -0.45
N LEU A 128 6.44 2.02 0.36
CA LEU A 128 6.14 0.68 -0.12
C LEU A 128 4.62 0.49 -0.15
N TYR A 129 4.05 0.62 -1.33
CA TYR A 129 2.62 0.42 -1.56
C TYR A 129 2.35 -1.03 -1.93
N ALA A 130 1.92 -1.82 -0.96
CA ALA A 130 1.63 -3.25 -1.09
C ALA A 130 0.12 -3.51 -0.95
N SER A 131 -0.60 -3.53 -2.07
CA SER A 131 -2.05 -3.69 -2.12
C SER A 131 -2.49 -4.90 -2.96
N GLY A 132 -3.78 -5.04 -3.18
CA GLY A 132 -4.34 -6.08 -4.05
C GLY A 132 -3.80 -5.99 -5.47
N GLY A 133 -4.09 -4.89 -6.16
CA GLY A 133 -3.74 -4.70 -7.55
C GLY A 133 -2.38 -4.06 -7.79
N ASN A 134 -1.93 -3.20 -6.88
CA ASN A 134 -0.69 -2.44 -7.01
C ASN A 134 0.37 -2.93 -6.02
N THR A 135 1.60 -3.05 -6.52
CA THR A 135 2.78 -3.28 -5.68
C THR A 135 3.87 -2.40 -6.24
N GLN A 136 4.16 -1.29 -5.55
CA GLN A 136 5.01 -0.22 -6.06
C GLN A 136 5.84 0.38 -4.93
N VAL A 137 7.05 0.83 -5.26
CA VAL A 137 7.84 1.74 -4.43
C VAL A 137 7.75 3.13 -5.03
N ILE A 138 7.10 4.06 -4.30
CA ILE A 138 6.80 5.40 -4.78
C ILE A 138 7.49 6.42 -3.87
N ALA A 139 8.12 7.43 -4.44
CA ALA A 139 8.71 8.52 -3.68
C ALA A 139 8.59 9.86 -4.41
N PHE A 140 8.63 10.94 -3.64
CA PHE A 140 8.71 12.28 -4.20
C PHE A 140 10.14 12.59 -4.61
N ALA A 141 10.33 12.89 -5.89
CA ALA A 141 11.61 13.27 -6.46
C ALA A 141 11.41 14.25 -7.61
N GLU A 142 12.25 15.28 -7.70
CA GLU A 142 12.23 16.27 -8.76
C GLU A 142 10.83 16.92 -8.99
N GLY A 143 10.15 17.21 -7.88
CA GLY A 143 8.87 17.92 -7.91
C GLY A 143 7.63 17.08 -8.23
N ARG A 144 7.77 15.74 -8.32
CA ARG A 144 6.68 14.79 -8.61
C ARG A 144 6.81 13.51 -7.79
N TYR A 145 5.72 12.77 -7.65
CA TYR A 145 5.74 11.39 -7.19
C TYR A 145 6.13 10.47 -8.33
N ARG A 146 7.19 9.68 -8.14
CA ARG A 146 7.72 8.76 -9.14
C ARG A 146 7.69 7.33 -8.62
N ILE A 147 7.46 6.38 -9.52
CA ILE A 147 7.56 4.95 -9.24
C ILE A 147 9.01 4.54 -9.49
N PHE A 148 9.69 4.06 -8.47
CA PHE A 148 11.08 3.58 -8.53
C PHE A 148 11.18 2.08 -8.70
N GLY A 149 10.13 1.34 -8.34
CA GLY A 149 10.02 -0.09 -8.55
C GLY A 149 8.56 -0.52 -8.55
N GLU A 150 8.22 -1.52 -9.32
CA GLU A 150 6.86 -2.05 -9.38
C GLU A 150 6.82 -3.54 -9.71
N THR A 151 5.67 -4.17 -9.48
CA THR A 151 5.47 -5.53 -9.99
C THR A 151 5.26 -5.53 -11.49
N GLN A 152 5.92 -6.48 -12.17
CA GLN A 152 5.83 -6.61 -13.62
C GLN A 152 4.69 -7.55 -14.07
N ASP A 153 4.01 -8.21 -13.14
CA ASP A 153 2.98 -9.19 -13.48
C ASP A 153 1.70 -9.06 -12.62
N ILE A 154 1.75 -9.38 -11.34
CA ILE A 154 0.59 -9.38 -10.46
C ILE A 154 0.92 -8.68 -9.13
N GLY A 155 0.00 -7.87 -8.60
CA GLY A 155 0.16 -7.28 -7.27
C GLY A 155 0.22 -8.34 -6.18
N ILE A 156 0.97 -8.06 -5.11
CA ILE A 156 1.22 -9.00 -4.01
C ILE A 156 -0.08 -9.51 -3.37
N GLY A 157 -1.07 -8.64 -3.15
CA GLY A 157 -2.35 -9.06 -2.57
C GLY A 157 -3.13 -9.98 -3.51
N ASN A 158 -3.21 -9.64 -4.81
CA ASN A 158 -3.84 -10.49 -5.81
C ASN A 158 -3.07 -11.82 -6.01
N MET A 159 -1.76 -11.82 -5.84
CA MET A 159 -0.95 -13.04 -5.82
C MET A 159 -1.36 -13.96 -4.68
N LEU A 160 -1.46 -13.42 -3.45
CA LEU A 160 -1.91 -14.18 -2.28
C LEU A 160 -3.34 -14.70 -2.45
N ASP A 161 -4.25 -13.86 -2.96
CA ASP A 161 -5.64 -14.28 -3.19
C ASP A 161 -5.77 -15.34 -4.28
N LYS A 162 -4.98 -15.23 -5.37
CA LYS A 162 -4.97 -16.25 -6.43
C LYS A 162 -4.41 -17.56 -5.89
N LEU A 163 -3.27 -17.52 -5.21
CA LEU A 163 -2.67 -18.71 -4.62
C LEU A 163 -3.59 -19.32 -3.56
N GLY A 164 -4.23 -18.50 -2.72
CA GLY A 164 -5.20 -18.96 -1.72
C GLY A 164 -6.36 -19.73 -2.34
N ARG A 165 -6.92 -19.24 -3.47
CA ARG A 165 -7.95 -19.98 -4.22
C ARG A 165 -7.42 -21.29 -4.80
N ASP A 166 -6.22 -21.26 -5.40
CA ASP A 166 -5.59 -22.45 -6.00
C ASP A 166 -5.26 -23.53 -4.93
N LEU A 167 -5.11 -23.12 -3.66
CA LEU A 167 -4.88 -23.99 -2.48
C LEU A 167 -6.14 -24.26 -1.65
N GLY A 168 -7.33 -23.78 -2.06
CA GLY A 168 -8.59 -24.03 -1.36
C GLY A 168 -8.85 -23.13 -0.14
N MET A 169 -8.10 -22.03 0.05
CA MET A 169 -8.24 -21.13 1.21
C MET A 169 -9.34 -20.05 1.01
N GLY A 170 -9.93 -19.93 -0.17
CA GLY A 170 -10.97 -18.95 -0.49
C GLY A 170 -10.44 -17.57 -0.93
N PHE A 171 -11.32 -16.56 -0.87
CA PHE A 171 -11.02 -15.17 -1.21
C PHE A 171 -10.52 -14.39 0.02
N TYR A 172 -9.69 -13.35 -0.21
CA TYR A 172 -9.05 -12.55 0.84
C TYR A 172 -8.08 -13.39 1.69
N ALA A 173 -7.19 -14.07 0.98
CA ALA A 173 -6.31 -15.08 1.58
C ALA A 173 -5.14 -14.49 2.39
N GLY A 174 -4.79 -13.21 2.24
CA GLY A 174 -3.66 -12.58 2.93
C GLY A 174 -3.61 -12.87 4.44
N PRO A 175 -4.68 -12.61 5.23
CA PRO A 175 -4.71 -12.93 6.66
C PRO A 175 -4.62 -14.44 6.96
N VAL A 176 -5.12 -15.29 6.06
CA VAL A 176 -5.02 -16.75 6.21
C VAL A 176 -3.57 -17.20 6.03
N PHE A 177 -2.87 -16.64 5.01
CA PHE A 177 -1.44 -16.88 4.82
C PHE A 177 -0.63 -16.45 6.03
N GLU A 178 -0.89 -15.26 6.59
CA GLU A 178 -0.20 -14.78 7.79
C GLU A 178 -0.39 -15.71 8.98
N LYS A 179 -1.61 -16.25 9.18
CA LYS A 179 -1.88 -17.19 10.26
C LYS A 179 -1.15 -18.51 10.05
N LEU A 180 -1.28 -19.12 8.87
CA LEU A 180 -0.63 -20.39 8.54
C LEU A 180 0.89 -20.28 8.59
N ALA A 181 1.46 -19.19 8.09
CA ALA A 181 2.90 -18.99 8.11
C ALA A 181 3.52 -19.00 9.53
N LYS A 182 2.75 -18.57 10.55
CA LYS A 182 3.19 -18.64 11.96
C LYS A 182 3.26 -20.06 12.50
N GLU A 183 2.54 -21.00 11.90
CA GLU A 183 2.50 -22.42 12.27
C GLU A 183 3.51 -23.24 11.45
N GLY A 184 4.05 -22.66 10.36
CA GLY A 184 5.05 -23.29 9.51
C GLY A 184 6.39 -23.47 10.22
N SER A 185 7.06 -24.56 9.91
CA SER A 185 8.32 -24.94 10.54
C SER A 185 9.47 -25.17 9.55
N LYS A 186 9.14 -25.36 8.27
CA LYS A 186 10.12 -25.66 7.24
C LYS A 186 9.98 -24.71 6.04
N TYR A 187 11.07 -24.06 5.70
CA TYR A 187 11.17 -23.22 4.50
C TYR A 187 11.50 -24.09 3.27
N TYR A 188 10.78 -23.84 2.18
CA TYR A 188 11.03 -24.41 0.87
C TYR A 188 11.40 -23.28 -0.10
N GLU A 189 12.48 -23.47 -0.83
CA GLU A 189 12.95 -22.48 -1.82
C GLU A 189 11.90 -22.26 -2.91
N LEU A 190 11.58 -20.98 -3.15
CA LEU A 190 10.66 -20.51 -4.17
C LEU A 190 11.40 -19.56 -5.14
N PRO A 191 10.88 -19.36 -6.36
CA PRO A 191 11.46 -18.41 -7.29
C PRO A 191 11.58 -17.01 -6.69
N TYR A 192 12.80 -16.46 -6.65
CA TYR A 192 13.14 -15.12 -6.23
C TYR A 192 13.35 -14.24 -7.45
N SER A 193 12.31 -13.50 -7.86
CA SER A 193 12.30 -12.77 -9.14
C SER A 193 12.37 -11.27 -8.90
N VAL A 194 13.58 -10.76 -8.70
CA VAL A 194 13.90 -9.33 -8.60
C VAL A 194 14.79 -8.94 -9.78
N LYS A 195 14.40 -7.88 -10.51
CA LYS A 195 15.19 -7.32 -11.60
C LYS A 195 15.29 -5.80 -11.47
N GLY A 196 16.46 -5.31 -11.09
CA GLY A 196 16.61 -3.91 -10.73
C GLY A 196 15.84 -3.59 -9.44
N MET A 197 14.82 -2.76 -9.54
CA MET A 197 13.88 -2.45 -8.46
C MET A 197 12.47 -3.01 -8.71
N ASP A 198 12.32 -3.86 -9.75
CA ASP A 198 11.05 -4.49 -10.08
C ASP A 198 10.98 -5.92 -9.57
N VAL A 199 9.77 -6.40 -9.34
CA VAL A 199 9.47 -7.75 -8.84
C VAL A 199 8.48 -8.48 -9.74
N ALA A 200 8.46 -9.83 -9.69
CA ALA A 200 7.46 -10.64 -10.36
C ALA A 200 7.07 -11.84 -9.47
N PHE A 201 5.78 -12.10 -9.33
CA PHE A 201 5.25 -13.09 -8.38
C PHE A 201 4.58 -14.31 -9.03
N SER A 202 4.28 -14.30 -10.33
CA SER A 202 3.55 -15.39 -10.98
C SER A 202 4.30 -16.73 -10.93
N GLY A 203 5.63 -16.70 -11.03
CA GLY A 203 6.47 -17.90 -10.89
C GLY A 203 6.34 -18.55 -9.51
N MET A 204 6.19 -17.74 -8.47
CA MET A 204 6.00 -18.20 -7.08
C MET A 204 4.67 -18.95 -6.92
N ILE A 205 3.59 -18.47 -7.54
CA ILE A 205 2.29 -19.17 -7.53
C ILE A 205 2.44 -20.59 -8.06
N THR A 206 3.06 -20.72 -9.25
CA THR A 206 3.26 -22.01 -9.90
C THR A 206 4.10 -22.96 -9.04
N ALA A 207 5.17 -22.47 -8.43
CA ALA A 207 6.04 -23.27 -7.59
C ALA A 207 5.33 -23.69 -6.28
N ALA A 208 4.60 -22.80 -5.63
CA ALA A 208 3.83 -23.11 -4.42
C ALA A 208 2.74 -24.16 -4.65
N VAL A 209 1.99 -24.06 -5.76
CA VAL A 209 1.02 -25.07 -6.17
C VAL A 209 1.71 -26.43 -6.45
N ALA A 210 2.89 -26.43 -7.05
CA ALA A 210 3.66 -27.66 -7.27
C ALA A 210 4.12 -28.31 -5.95
N LEU A 211 4.50 -27.52 -4.93
CA LEU A 211 4.81 -28.02 -3.58
C LEU A 211 3.58 -28.66 -2.93
N HIS A 212 2.43 -28.00 -3.02
CA HIS A 212 1.17 -28.54 -2.49
C HIS A 212 0.82 -29.90 -3.13
N LYS A 213 0.95 -30.04 -4.44
CA LYS A 213 0.74 -31.32 -5.16
C LYS A 213 1.71 -32.42 -4.73
N LYS A 214 2.87 -32.08 -4.17
CA LYS A 214 3.84 -33.02 -3.61
C LYS A 214 3.55 -33.37 -2.14
N GLY A 215 2.47 -32.85 -1.56
CA GLY A 215 2.06 -33.12 -0.18
C GLY A 215 2.76 -32.26 0.88
N VAL A 216 3.39 -31.15 0.48
CA VAL A 216 3.96 -30.20 1.46
C VAL A 216 2.83 -29.54 2.26
N PRO A 217 2.94 -29.46 3.61
CA PRO A 217 1.95 -28.81 4.46
C PRO A 217 1.67 -27.35 4.03
N LEU A 218 0.41 -26.91 4.19
CA LEU A 218 0.02 -25.53 3.82
C LEU A 218 0.72 -24.47 4.65
N GLU A 219 1.01 -24.79 5.90
CA GLU A 219 1.72 -23.94 6.85
C GLU A 219 3.15 -23.63 6.36
N ASP A 220 3.86 -24.66 5.88
CA ASP A 220 5.21 -24.54 5.36
C ASP A 220 5.22 -23.80 4.00
N ILE A 221 4.20 -24.02 3.16
CA ILE A 221 4.03 -23.28 1.90
C ILE A 221 3.75 -21.81 2.21
N ALA A 222 2.87 -21.52 3.16
CA ALA A 222 2.53 -20.17 3.56
C ALA A 222 3.75 -19.44 4.13
N LEU A 223 4.53 -20.08 5.00
CA LEU A 223 5.79 -19.56 5.50
C LEU A 223 6.75 -19.25 4.35
N SER A 224 6.96 -20.19 3.43
CA SER A 224 7.90 -20.03 2.32
C SER A 224 7.51 -18.90 1.37
N VAL A 225 6.23 -18.78 1.03
CA VAL A 225 5.68 -17.71 0.20
C VAL A 225 5.85 -16.36 0.88
N GLN A 226 5.49 -16.26 2.17
CA GLN A 226 5.59 -15.04 2.93
C GLN A 226 7.04 -14.54 3.03
N GLU A 227 7.97 -15.42 3.48
CA GLU A 227 9.38 -15.06 3.62
C GLU A 227 10.00 -14.63 2.27
N THR A 228 9.75 -15.38 1.20
CA THR A 228 10.31 -15.06 -0.12
C THR A 228 9.73 -13.75 -0.68
N ALA A 229 8.40 -13.62 -0.69
CA ALA A 229 7.76 -12.44 -1.28
C ALA A 229 8.11 -11.15 -0.52
N PHE A 230 8.14 -11.21 0.82
CA PHE A 230 8.44 -10.03 1.62
C PHE A 230 9.92 -9.67 1.61
N ALA A 231 10.82 -10.64 1.49
CA ALA A 231 12.23 -10.37 1.24
C ALA A 231 12.44 -9.62 -0.09
N MET A 232 11.74 -10.03 -1.17
CA MET A 232 11.76 -9.33 -2.44
C MET A 232 11.28 -7.88 -2.31
N LEU A 233 10.15 -7.65 -1.62
CA LEU A 233 9.60 -6.31 -1.41
C LEU A 233 10.53 -5.44 -0.57
N THR A 234 11.12 -5.99 0.49
CA THR A 234 12.08 -5.29 1.34
C THR A 234 13.33 -4.90 0.56
N GLU A 235 13.88 -5.82 -0.24
CA GLU A 235 15.06 -5.56 -1.08
C GLU A 235 14.83 -4.44 -2.09
N VAL A 236 13.72 -4.47 -2.85
CA VAL A 236 13.47 -3.43 -3.85
C VAL A 236 13.18 -2.08 -3.19
N THR A 237 12.57 -2.07 -2.01
CA THR A 237 12.37 -0.86 -1.21
C THR A 237 13.71 -0.29 -0.75
N GLU A 238 14.61 -1.14 -0.24
CA GLU A 238 15.96 -0.75 0.15
C GLU A 238 16.73 -0.14 -1.02
N ARG A 239 16.73 -0.80 -2.17
CA ARG A 239 17.39 -0.32 -3.40
C ARG A 239 16.86 1.04 -3.81
N ALA A 240 15.54 1.24 -3.80
CA ALA A 240 14.92 2.51 -4.13
C ALA A 240 15.33 3.59 -3.13
N MET A 241 15.27 3.33 -1.82
CA MET A 241 15.69 4.26 -0.77
C MET A 241 17.17 4.64 -0.92
N ALA A 242 18.03 3.68 -1.24
CA ALA A 242 19.45 3.92 -1.48
C ALA A 242 19.68 4.82 -2.70
N HIS A 243 18.96 4.54 -3.80
CA HIS A 243 19.09 5.27 -5.05
C HIS A 243 18.70 6.75 -4.92
N ILE A 244 17.65 7.04 -4.15
CA ILE A 244 17.10 8.40 -4.00
C ILE A 244 17.47 9.07 -2.67
N GLY A 245 18.29 8.41 -1.84
CA GLY A 245 18.80 8.97 -0.58
C GLY A 245 17.71 9.15 0.50
N LYS A 246 16.59 8.42 0.45
CA LYS A 246 15.53 8.53 1.46
C LYS A 246 15.94 7.91 2.79
N LYS A 247 15.50 8.57 3.87
CA LYS A 247 15.72 8.16 5.27
C LYS A 247 14.44 7.79 6.00
N GLU A 248 13.33 7.80 5.29
CA GLU A 248 12.02 7.44 5.80
C GLU A 248 11.38 6.43 4.86
N VAL A 249 10.79 5.37 5.39
CA VAL A 249 9.96 4.43 4.65
C VAL A 249 8.56 4.43 5.23
N LEU A 250 7.56 4.58 4.39
CA LEU A 250 6.15 4.52 4.74
C LEU A 250 5.56 3.23 4.18
N LEU A 251 4.81 2.50 4.98
CA LEU A 251 4.05 1.34 4.52
C LEU A 251 2.59 1.72 4.22
N GLY A 252 2.08 1.30 3.07
CA GLY A 252 0.70 1.50 2.67
C GLY A 252 0.14 0.32 1.88
N GLY A 253 -1.19 0.24 1.79
CA GLY A 253 -1.90 -0.88 1.19
C GLY A 253 -2.29 -1.97 2.20
N GLY A 254 -3.22 -2.84 1.80
CA GLY A 254 -3.77 -3.87 2.69
C GLY A 254 -2.73 -4.88 3.19
N VAL A 255 -1.76 -5.25 2.34
CA VAL A 255 -0.70 -6.21 2.70
C VAL A 255 0.31 -5.62 3.68
N ALA A 256 0.46 -4.29 3.72
CA ALA A 256 1.30 -3.60 4.71
C ALA A 256 0.82 -3.79 6.16
N GLN A 257 -0.35 -4.39 6.38
CA GLN A 257 -0.84 -4.78 7.71
C GLN A 257 -0.23 -6.09 8.22
N ASN A 258 0.41 -6.89 7.36
CA ASN A 258 1.07 -8.13 7.75
C ASN A 258 2.26 -7.83 8.68
N GLY A 259 2.28 -8.49 9.85
CA GLY A 259 3.30 -8.28 10.88
C GLY A 259 4.69 -8.60 10.37
N ARG A 260 4.85 -9.72 9.66
CA ARG A 260 6.17 -10.14 9.17
C ARG A 260 6.77 -9.16 8.14
N LEU A 261 5.93 -8.60 7.25
CA LEU A 261 6.39 -7.57 6.33
C LEU A 261 6.87 -6.32 7.08
N ARG A 262 6.13 -5.93 8.12
CA ARG A 262 6.53 -4.79 8.97
C ARG A 262 7.88 -5.04 9.62
N ASP A 263 8.06 -6.22 10.26
CA ASP A 263 9.31 -6.58 10.93
C ASP A 263 10.49 -6.51 9.94
N MET A 264 10.36 -7.10 8.74
CA MET A 264 11.42 -7.08 7.73
C MET A 264 11.78 -5.67 7.26
N VAL A 265 10.78 -4.81 7.04
CA VAL A 265 11.01 -3.43 6.58
C VAL A 265 11.57 -2.57 7.72
N GLU A 266 11.16 -2.80 8.97
CA GLU A 266 11.70 -2.11 10.13
C GLU A 266 13.18 -2.45 10.35
N ASP A 267 13.53 -3.74 10.29
CA ASP A 267 14.92 -4.21 10.39
C ASP A 267 15.78 -3.58 9.28
N MET A 268 15.30 -3.57 8.05
CA MET A 268 15.97 -2.93 6.92
C MET A 268 16.16 -1.42 7.14
N ALA A 269 15.11 -0.74 7.60
CA ALA A 269 15.17 0.71 7.87
C ALA A 269 16.21 1.01 8.95
N HIS A 270 16.20 0.28 10.07
CA HIS A 270 17.19 0.43 11.16
C HIS A 270 18.62 0.17 10.67
N ALA A 271 18.83 -0.90 9.89
CA ALA A 271 20.17 -1.22 9.35
C ALA A 271 20.73 -0.11 8.45
N ARG A 272 19.85 0.70 7.84
CA ARG A 272 20.22 1.85 7.01
C ARG A 272 20.26 3.18 7.77
N GLY A 273 19.99 3.20 9.06
CA GLY A 273 19.82 4.43 9.83
C GLY A 273 18.66 5.28 9.29
N ALA A 274 17.59 4.62 8.89
CA ALA A 274 16.33 5.19 8.42
C ALA A 274 15.20 4.85 9.41
N GLU A 275 14.04 5.49 9.26
CA GLU A 275 12.89 5.30 10.13
C GLU A 275 11.69 4.75 9.33
N MET A 276 10.96 3.80 9.92
CA MET A 276 9.76 3.24 9.33
C MET A 276 8.51 3.88 9.94
N PHE A 277 7.55 4.19 9.08
CA PHE A 277 6.25 4.75 9.45
C PHE A 277 5.13 3.87 8.92
N VAL A 278 4.13 3.62 9.76
CA VAL A 278 2.95 2.85 9.39
C VAL A 278 1.73 3.54 10.00
N PRO A 279 0.77 4.02 9.21
CA PRO A 279 -0.46 4.58 9.76
C PRO A 279 -1.35 3.47 10.35
N ASP A 280 -2.34 3.85 11.11
CA ASP A 280 -3.32 2.92 11.65
C ASP A 280 -3.95 2.06 10.56
N ARG A 281 -4.35 0.83 10.93
CA ARG A 281 -4.89 -0.19 10.00
C ARG A 281 -5.97 0.33 9.07
N GLN A 282 -6.85 1.19 9.57
CA GLN A 282 -7.95 1.75 8.78
C GLN A 282 -7.48 2.67 7.66
N TYR A 283 -6.28 3.28 7.77
CA TYR A 283 -5.71 4.18 6.78
C TYR A 283 -4.67 3.51 5.86
N CYS A 284 -4.18 2.32 6.24
CA CYS A 284 -3.32 1.53 5.34
C CYS A 284 -4.06 1.00 4.13
N ARG A 285 -5.31 0.57 4.29
CA ARG A 285 -6.17 0.06 3.22
C ARG A 285 -6.93 1.18 2.53
N ASP A 286 -7.61 0.85 1.41
CA ASP A 286 -8.46 1.79 0.67
C ASP A 286 -9.53 2.39 1.58
N ASN A 287 -9.60 3.72 1.60
CA ASN A 287 -10.49 4.45 2.50
C ASN A 287 -10.84 5.84 1.97
N GLY A 288 -11.99 6.38 2.42
CA GLY A 288 -12.47 7.69 1.98
C GLY A 288 -11.69 8.87 2.56
N ALA A 289 -11.11 8.73 3.76
CA ALA A 289 -10.39 9.82 4.42
C ALA A 289 -9.12 10.23 3.66
N MET A 290 -8.38 9.28 3.07
CA MET A 290 -7.20 9.59 2.26
C MET A 290 -7.57 10.38 1.00
N ILE A 291 -8.73 10.09 0.41
CA ILE A 291 -9.24 10.79 -0.78
C ILE A 291 -9.67 12.19 -0.39
N ALA A 292 -10.38 12.35 0.75
CA ALA A 292 -10.76 13.63 1.30
C ALA A 292 -9.53 14.49 1.57
N TRP A 293 -8.52 13.95 2.24
CA TRP A 293 -7.30 14.66 2.59
C TRP A 293 -6.53 15.15 1.37
N LEU A 294 -6.23 14.28 0.42
CA LEU A 294 -5.53 14.70 -0.80
C LEU A 294 -6.33 15.73 -1.59
N GLY A 295 -7.66 15.59 -1.67
CA GLY A 295 -8.52 16.59 -2.30
C GLY A 295 -8.42 17.95 -1.63
N ALA A 296 -8.42 18.00 -0.29
CA ALA A 296 -8.24 19.22 0.49
C ALA A 296 -6.88 19.87 0.23
N GLU A 297 -5.79 19.11 0.25
CA GLU A 297 -4.44 19.61 -0.05
C GLU A 297 -4.32 20.17 -1.47
N MET A 298 -4.85 19.47 -2.47
CA MET A 298 -4.89 19.94 -3.86
C MET A 298 -5.69 21.25 -3.99
N TYR A 299 -6.88 21.30 -3.39
CA TYR A 299 -7.73 22.49 -3.42
C TYR A 299 -7.06 23.70 -2.75
N ASN A 300 -6.45 23.49 -1.58
CA ASN A 300 -5.71 24.52 -0.84
C ASN A 300 -4.47 25.02 -1.61
N SER A 301 -3.86 24.17 -2.44
CA SER A 301 -2.74 24.56 -3.32
C SER A 301 -3.17 25.32 -4.58
N GLY A 302 -4.47 25.55 -4.76
CA GLY A 302 -5.01 26.30 -5.89
C GLY A 302 -5.55 25.46 -7.04
N VAL A 303 -5.55 24.12 -6.92
CA VAL A 303 -6.16 23.25 -7.95
C VAL A 303 -7.67 23.48 -7.99
N ARG A 304 -8.18 23.62 -9.20
CA ARG A 304 -9.62 23.74 -9.49
C ARG A 304 -9.94 22.83 -10.66
N MET A 305 -11.10 22.18 -10.60
CA MET A 305 -11.59 21.30 -11.66
C MET A 305 -13.03 21.66 -12.01
N ASP A 306 -13.31 21.73 -13.30
CA ASP A 306 -14.67 21.74 -13.79
C ASP A 306 -15.23 20.30 -13.82
N ILE A 307 -16.56 20.16 -13.84
CA ILE A 307 -17.20 18.84 -13.92
C ILE A 307 -16.72 18.05 -15.16
N SER A 308 -16.46 18.74 -16.27
CA SER A 308 -15.93 18.14 -17.51
C SER A 308 -14.55 17.49 -17.32
N ASP A 309 -13.73 17.99 -16.38
CA ASP A 309 -12.37 17.52 -16.16
C ASP A 309 -12.32 16.30 -15.23
N THR A 310 -13.45 15.93 -14.63
CA THR A 310 -13.55 14.85 -13.65
C THR A 310 -13.68 13.45 -14.28
N VAL A 311 -13.17 13.26 -15.51
CA VAL A 311 -13.20 11.96 -16.20
C VAL A 311 -12.28 10.96 -15.53
N VAL A 312 -12.80 9.77 -15.21
CA VAL A 312 -12.02 8.70 -14.56
C VAL A 312 -10.91 8.18 -15.46
N ARG A 313 -9.76 7.89 -14.86
CA ARG A 313 -8.53 7.47 -15.55
C ARG A 313 -8.07 6.14 -14.98
N GLN A 314 -8.43 5.02 -15.63
CA GLN A 314 -8.13 3.66 -15.14
C GLN A 314 -6.63 3.39 -14.94
N ARG A 315 -5.78 4.04 -15.73
CA ARG A 315 -4.31 3.92 -15.69
C ARG A 315 -3.66 5.25 -15.33
N PHE A 316 -4.21 5.93 -14.31
CA PHE A 316 -3.71 7.21 -13.84
C PHE A 316 -2.38 7.04 -13.10
N ARG A 317 -1.27 7.33 -13.78
CA ARG A 317 0.06 7.21 -13.17
C ARG A 317 0.34 8.32 -12.17
N THR A 318 1.15 8.03 -11.15
CA THR A 318 1.54 9.01 -10.12
C THR A 318 2.40 10.15 -10.68
N ASP A 319 3.23 9.85 -11.68
CA ASP A 319 4.14 10.81 -12.33
C ASP A 319 3.43 11.79 -13.28
N GLU A 320 2.15 11.55 -13.58
CA GLU A 320 1.30 12.46 -14.36
C GLU A 320 0.66 13.58 -13.50
N VAL A 321 0.79 13.49 -12.17
CA VAL A 321 0.16 14.44 -11.24
C VAL A 321 1.12 15.58 -10.92
N GLU A 322 0.67 16.81 -11.11
CA GLU A 322 1.40 18.00 -10.64
C GLU A 322 1.23 18.14 -9.13
N VAL A 323 2.36 18.28 -8.41
CA VAL A 323 2.37 18.35 -6.95
C VAL A 323 2.67 19.79 -6.51
N GLY A 324 1.61 20.58 -6.34
CA GLY A 324 1.70 21.97 -5.85
C GLY A 324 1.73 22.08 -4.33
N TRP A 325 1.02 21.20 -3.64
CA TRP A 325 0.80 21.28 -2.18
C TRP A 325 2.04 21.02 -1.33
N ARG A 326 3.04 20.28 -1.81
CA ARG A 326 4.30 20.07 -1.08
C ARG A 326 5.22 21.29 -1.04
N ARG A 327 4.99 22.29 -1.88
CA ARG A 327 5.78 23.54 -1.92
C ARG A 327 5.26 24.62 -0.97
N SER A 328 4.01 24.52 -0.55
CA SER A 328 3.30 25.56 0.20
C SER A 328 3.31 25.38 1.73
N ARG A 329 3.68 24.23 2.26
CA ARG A 329 3.77 23.99 3.69
C ARG A 329 5.17 23.54 4.10
N SER A 330 5.87 24.36 4.91
CA SER A 330 6.81 23.83 5.88
C SER A 330 5.95 23.04 6.90
N TYR A 331 5.90 21.72 6.77
CA TYR A 331 5.16 20.83 7.68
C TYR A 331 5.76 20.97 9.08
N LEU A 332 5.18 21.80 9.91
CA LEU A 332 5.27 21.68 11.36
C LEU A 332 4.05 20.84 11.76
N PRO A 333 4.22 19.62 12.31
CA PRO A 333 3.10 18.89 12.88
C PRO A 333 2.45 19.78 13.92
N SER A 334 1.12 19.98 13.84
CA SER A 334 0.41 20.63 14.92
C SER A 334 0.65 19.76 16.18
N ALA A 335 0.99 20.38 17.30
CA ALA A 335 1.28 19.68 18.56
C ALA A 335 0.09 18.82 19.08
N SER A 336 -1.05 18.86 18.39
CA SER A 336 -2.27 18.11 18.68
C SER A 336 -2.31 16.71 18.00
N CYS A 337 -1.46 16.41 17.02
CA CYS A 337 -1.45 15.12 16.31
C CYS A 337 -0.45 14.09 16.86
N LEU A 338 0.31 14.43 17.90
CA LEU A 338 1.12 13.42 18.58
C LEU A 338 0.19 12.57 19.46
N PRO A 339 0.20 11.22 19.31
CA PRO A 339 -0.52 10.38 20.25
C PRO A 339 -0.02 10.71 21.66
N ARG A 340 -0.93 11.08 22.55
CA ARG A 340 -0.60 11.19 23.98
C ARG A 340 -0.15 9.82 24.44
N ILE A 341 1.16 9.60 24.51
CA ILE A 341 1.73 8.46 25.21
C ILE A 341 1.26 8.61 26.65
N SER A 342 0.31 7.75 27.04
CA SER A 342 -0.18 7.72 28.40
C SER A 342 1.00 7.43 29.32
N SER A 343 1.22 8.30 30.28
CA SER A 343 2.23 8.25 31.34
C SER A 343 2.02 7.05 32.28
N ARG A 344 2.19 5.82 31.79
CA ARG A 344 2.18 4.59 32.59
C ARG A 344 3.50 3.83 32.59
N PHE A 345 4.58 4.40 32.06
CA PHE A 345 5.92 3.78 32.07
C PHE A 345 6.97 4.64 32.82
N SER A 346 6.60 5.26 33.92
CA SER A 346 7.57 5.89 34.84
C SER A 346 7.32 5.41 36.25
N ARG A 347 7.61 4.17 36.50
CA ARG A 347 7.99 3.63 37.84
C ARG A 347 8.56 2.22 37.60
N ASN A 348 9.87 2.14 37.42
CA ASN A 348 10.78 1.07 37.80
C ASN A 348 12.14 1.23 37.09
N LEU A 349 12.83 2.33 37.40
CA LEU A 349 14.25 2.51 37.10
C LEU A 349 14.92 3.10 38.34
N SER A 350 14.93 2.31 39.39
CA SER A 350 15.88 2.52 40.50
C SER A 350 16.05 1.16 41.17
N THR A 351 16.96 0.39 40.69
CA THR A 351 17.76 -0.67 41.31
C THR A 351 18.17 -1.65 40.22
N MET A 352 19.36 -1.47 39.72
CA MET A 352 20.31 -2.49 39.33
C MET A 352 21.49 -1.80 38.67
N SER A 353 22.44 -1.47 39.51
CA SER A 353 23.82 -1.21 39.13
C SER A 353 24.55 -2.55 39.04
N GLU A 354 25.52 -2.59 38.11
CA GLU A 354 26.66 -3.51 37.99
C GLU A 354 26.50 -4.76 37.13
N GLY A 355 27.19 -4.70 36.01
CA GLY A 355 27.99 -5.80 35.47
C GLY A 355 27.31 -6.78 34.55
N THR A 356 27.42 -6.55 33.24
CA THR A 356 27.80 -7.60 32.27
C THR A 356 27.90 -6.98 30.87
N ASP A 357 28.94 -7.41 30.13
CA ASP A 357 29.29 -7.00 28.77
C ASP A 357 28.11 -7.10 27.77
N PRO A 358 28.08 -6.24 26.71
CA PRO A 358 27.05 -6.33 25.68
C PRO A 358 27.22 -7.63 24.88
N PRO A 359 26.09 -8.28 24.49
CA PRO A 359 26.17 -9.45 23.65
C PRO A 359 26.73 -9.08 22.27
N ALA A 360 27.61 -9.95 21.77
CA ALA A 360 28.30 -9.84 20.50
C ALA A 360 27.30 -9.61 19.34
N ALA A 361 27.59 -8.65 18.48
CA ALA A 361 26.91 -8.40 17.25
C ALA A 361 26.89 -9.69 16.40
N ILE A 362 25.69 -10.15 16.06
CA ILE A 362 25.51 -11.22 15.08
C ILE A 362 25.88 -10.63 13.71
N LEU A 363 27.13 -10.82 13.31
CA LEU A 363 27.59 -10.57 11.96
C LEU A 363 26.97 -11.63 11.05
N TRP A 364 26.11 -11.19 10.13
CA TRP A 364 25.64 -11.99 9.03
C TRP A 364 26.85 -12.41 8.18
N PRO A 365 27.05 -13.71 7.87
CA PRO A 365 28.18 -14.11 7.05
C PRO A 365 28.02 -13.51 5.64
N PRO A 366 29.13 -13.07 5.01
CA PRO A 366 29.09 -12.61 3.62
C PRO A 366 28.64 -13.77 2.72
N PRO A 367 27.94 -13.49 1.58
CA PRO A 367 27.54 -14.53 0.65
C PRO A 367 28.75 -15.30 0.17
N ALA A 368 28.65 -16.63 0.12
CA ALA A 368 29.70 -17.49 -0.37
C ALA A 368 30.04 -17.13 -1.83
N PRO A 369 31.32 -17.14 -2.21
CA PRO A 369 31.72 -16.91 -3.60
C PRO A 369 31.10 -18.00 -4.50
N PRO A 370 30.78 -17.67 -5.77
CA PRO A 370 30.20 -18.63 -6.68
C PRO A 370 31.16 -19.81 -6.88
N THR A 371 30.66 -21.01 -6.65
CA THR A 371 31.40 -22.24 -6.89
C THR A 371 31.68 -22.41 -8.38
N ASP A 372 32.87 -22.89 -8.74
CA ASP A 372 33.41 -23.04 -10.11
C ASP A 372 32.60 -23.91 -11.08
N ALA A 373 31.41 -24.36 -10.71
CA ALA A 373 30.51 -25.13 -11.56
C ALA A 373 29.82 -24.30 -12.67
N HIS A 374 29.88 -22.96 -12.65
CA HIS A 374 29.31 -22.12 -13.71
C HIS A 374 30.28 -21.66 -14.77
N ALA A 375 31.60 -21.80 -14.56
CA ALA A 375 32.60 -21.40 -15.53
C ALA A 375 32.77 -22.43 -16.70
N SER A 376 32.39 -23.71 -16.50
CA SER A 376 32.58 -24.76 -17.54
C SER A 376 31.46 -24.81 -18.57
N ARG A 377 30.33 -24.14 -18.40
CA ARG A 377 29.23 -24.14 -19.38
C ARG A 377 29.26 -23.01 -20.42
N ILE A 378 30.12 -22.03 -20.27
CA ILE A 378 30.27 -20.93 -21.24
C ILE A 378 31.36 -21.20 -22.26
N ALA A 379 32.28 -22.12 -21.99
CA ALA A 379 33.37 -22.46 -22.92
C ALA A 379 32.97 -23.41 -24.04
N THR A 380 31.87 -24.14 -23.97
CA THR A 380 31.45 -25.15 -24.95
C THR A 380 30.50 -24.64 -26.05
N ALA A 381 30.13 -23.37 -26.03
CA ALA A 381 29.20 -22.78 -27.02
C ALA A 381 29.90 -21.95 -28.13
N ARG A 382 31.24 -22.00 -28.23
CA ARG A 382 32.02 -21.22 -29.22
C ARG A 382 32.76 -22.02 -30.27
N SER A 383 32.41 -23.29 -30.48
CA SER A 383 33.01 -24.07 -31.57
C SER A 383 31.99 -24.97 -32.28
N MET A 384 31.17 -24.36 -33.13
CA MET A 384 30.57 -25.09 -34.27
C MET A 384 30.76 -24.24 -35.53
N PRO A 385 31.29 -24.79 -36.61
CA PRO A 385 31.52 -24.07 -37.85
C PRO A 385 30.23 -23.92 -38.65
N LEU A 386 30.07 -22.74 -39.25
CA LEU A 386 29.10 -22.49 -40.31
C LEU A 386 29.47 -23.33 -41.55
N SER A 387 28.60 -24.22 -41.99
CA SER A 387 28.68 -24.87 -43.30
C SER A 387 27.40 -24.59 -44.07
N SER A 388 27.60 -23.88 -45.19
CA SER A 388 26.83 -23.73 -46.45
C SER A 388 25.31 -23.74 -46.36
#